data_af4d787ee5644e149c0203f5ca3324ed
#
_entry.id   af4d787ee5644e149c0203f5ca3324ed
#
_cell.length_a   1.000
_cell.length_b   1.000
_cell.length_c   1.000
_cell.angle_alpha   90.00
_cell.angle_beta   90.00
_cell.angle_gamma   90.00
#
_symmetry.space_group_name_H-M   'P 1'
#
loop_
_entity.id
_entity.type
_entity.pdbx_description
1 polymer ?
#
loop_
_entity_poly.entity_id
_entity_poly.type
_entity_poly.pdbx_seq_one_letter_code
_entity_poly.pdbx_strand_id
1 'polypeptide(L)'
;MNDQSAQNKKAWEYRAYEFWIRRDGLPENKAREILINPMLQLKKHKMYFADAAGKRVANLCGSNGRKAVPLALLGAEVTVFDQSEENKKYALELAEHANTSIEYIITDIYDIDLKKYTAYFDMLYLEGGILHYFHDIEKLMSKLFSLLNVGGSIVLSDYHPAGRCITRNLDNENNFHFSPFYFDEKIQHADISYKRFFDEEEQEFFPDVLIKQHTLSDIINALISSGFTLNKFDEHKGWGNENIPWEFTIIAGKEEMS
;
A
#
# COMPACT_ATOMS: atom_id res chain seq x y z
N MET A 1 -12.79 -14.50 4.14
CA MET A 1 -12.66 -13.13 4.68
C MET A 1 -12.90 -13.20 6.17
N ASN A 2 -12.01 -12.69 7.02
CA ASN A 2 -12.22 -12.60 8.46
C ASN A 2 -13.00 -11.32 8.81
N ASP A 3 -13.43 -11.17 10.08
CA ASP A 3 -14.26 -10.03 10.51
C ASP A 3 -13.55 -8.68 10.32
N GLN A 4 -12.23 -8.63 10.51
CA GLN A 4 -11.41 -7.43 10.27
C GLN A 4 -11.44 -7.03 8.80
N SER A 5 -11.18 -7.98 7.92
CA SER A 5 -11.15 -7.73 6.48
C SER A 5 -12.53 -7.26 5.97
N ALA A 6 -13.62 -7.84 6.49
CA ALA A 6 -14.97 -7.43 6.14
C ALA A 6 -15.29 -5.99 6.61
N GLN A 7 -14.86 -5.64 7.82
CA GLN A 7 -15.02 -4.28 8.35
C GLN A 7 -14.17 -3.26 7.55
N ASN A 8 -12.91 -3.59 7.31
CA ASN A 8 -12.00 -2.72 6.56
C ASN A 8 -12.46 -2.52 5.11
N LYS A 9 -13.02 -3.59 4.48
CA LYS A 9 -13.63 -3.47 3.15
C LYS A 9 -14.75 -2.44 3.13
N LYS A 10 -15.69 -2.48 4.10
CA LYS A 10 -16.80 -1.50 4.17
C LYS A 10 -16.27 -0.06 4.25
N ALA A 11 -15.23 0.15 5.06
CA ALA A 11 -14.65 1.47 5.21
C ALA A 11 -13.95 1.94 3.93
N TRP A 12 -13.11 1.09 3.31
CA TRP A 12 -12.39 1.41 2.08
C TRP A 12 -13.27 1.47 0.82
N GLU A 13 -14.50 0.95 0.89
CA GLU A 13 -15.52 1.08 -0.16
C GLU A 13 -16.31 2.39 -0.04
N TYR A 14 -16.51 2.89 1.19
CA TYR A 14 -17.43 3.99 1.44
C TYR A 14 -16.93 5.30 0.84
N ARG A 15 -17.59 5.77 -0.22
CA ARG A 15 -17.31 7.02 -0.95
C ARG A 15 -15.84 7.13 -1.44
N ALA A 16 -15.19 6.02 -1.71
CA ALA A 16 -13.78 6.02 -2.10
C ALA A 16 -13.56 6.70 -3.46
N TYR A 17 -14.44 6.48 -4.43
CA TYR A 17 -14.36 7.16 -5.74
C TYR A 17 -14.46 8.68 -5.60
N GLU A 18 -15.41 9.15 -4.79
CA GLU A 18 -15.57 10.57 -4.51
C GLU A 18 -14.34 11.16 -3.80
N PHE A 19 -13.78 10.43 -2.84
CA PHE A 19 -12.54 10.83 -2.19
C PHE A 19 -11.41 11.05 -3.20
N TRP A 20 -11.25 10.12 -4.15
CA TRP A 20 -10.20 10.26 -5.15
C TRP A 20 -10.42 11.46 -6.07
N ILE A 21 -11.68 11.76 -6.42
CA ILE A 21 -12.01 12.96 -7.18
C ILE A 21 -11.65 14.23 -6.38
N ARG A 22 -12.00 14.28 -5.10
CA ARG A 22 -11.68 15.43 -4.24
C ARG A 22 -10.18 15.63 -4.08
N ARG A 23 -9.41 14.57 -4.01
CA ARG A 23 -7.97 14.61 -3.74
C ARG A 23 -7.10 14.72 -4.99
N ASP A 24 -7.37 13.90 -6.00
CA ASP A 24 -6.51 13.70 -7.18
C ASP A 24 -7.15 14.27 -8.46
N GLY A 25 -8.41 14.73 -8.38
CA GLY A 25 -9.21 15.18 -9.52
C GLY A 25 -9.89 14.03 -10.27
N LEU A 26 -10.57 14.37 -11.36
CA LEU A 26 -11.16 13.37 -12.25
C LEU A 26 -10.08 12.46 -12.85
N PRO A 27 -10.39 11.17 -13.15
CA PRO A 27 -9.44 10.23 -13.76
C PRO A 27 -8.75 10.77 -15.00
N GLU A 28 -9.47 11.49 -15.87
CA GLU A 28 -8.92 12.14 -17.07
C GLU A 28 -7.81 13.16 -16.73
N ASN A 29 -8.02 14.01 -15.72
CA ASN A 29 -7.05 15.01 -15.33
C ASN A 29 -5.81 14.37 -14.71
N LYS A 30 -6.02 13.34 -13.88
CA LYS A 30 -4.93 12.57 -13.27
C LYS A 30 -4.14 11.79 -14.32
N ALA A 31 -4.79 11.25 -15.34
CA ALA A 31 -4.12 10.58 -16.47
C ALA A 31 -3.19 11.54 -17.21
N ARG A 32 -3.64 12.77 -17.50
CA ARG A 32 -2.81 13.80 -18.14
C ARG A 32 -1.56 14.11 -17.32
N GLU A 33 -1.69 14.21 -15.99
CA GLU A 33 -0.55 14.42 -15.08
C GLU A 33 0.45 13.25 -15.16
N ILE A 34 -0.05 12.01 -15.12
CA ILE A 34 0.77 10.79 -15.17
C ILE A 34 1.52 10.70 -16.51
N LEU A 35 0.85 11.01 -17.63
CA LEU A 35 1.43 10.93 -18.97
C LEU A 35 2.60 11.88 -19.18
N ILE A 36 2.69 13.00 -18.44
CA ILE A 36 3.84 13.91 -18.51
C ILE A 36 5.14 13.19 -18.12
N ASN A 37 5.10 12.40 -17.03
CA ASN A 37 6.23 11.59 -16.61
C ASN A 37 5.77 10.46 -15.66
N PRO A 38 5.47 9.26 -16.20
CA PRO A 38 5.02 8.13 -15.40
C PRO A 38 6.00 7.74 -14.29
N MET A 39 7.31 7.79 -14.57
CA MET A 39 8.34 7.41 -13.59
C MET A 39 8.32 8.29 -12.33
N LEU A 40 8.02 9.58 -12.45
CA LEU A 40 7.95 10.49 -11.32
C LEU A 40 6.80 10.17 -10.38
N GLN A 41 5.74 9.52 -10.86
CA GLN A 41 4.60 9.12 -10.03
C GLN A 41 4.96 8.02 -9.01
N LEU A 42 6.05 7.29 -9.27
CA LEU A 42 6.60 6.30 -8.35
C LEU A 42 7.43 6.92 -7.22
N LYS A 43 7.69 8.24 -7.28
CA LYS A 43 8.38 9.03 -6.26
C LYS A 43 9.73 8.41 -5.87
N LYS A 44 9.94 8.18 -4.56
CA LYS A 44 11.14 7.59 -3.99
C LYS A 44 11.40 6.14 -4.45
N HIS A 45 10.37 5.44 -4.92
CA HIS A 45 10.48 4.04 -5.36
C HIS A 45 10.87 3.90 -6.84
N LYS A 46 10.93 4.98 -7.61
CA LYS A 46 11.17 4.95 -9.07
C LYS A 46 12.41 4.14 -9.48
N MET A 47 13.47 4.17 -8.67
CA MET A 47 14.71 3.44 -8.96
C MET A 47 14.55 1.91 -8.95
N TYR A 48 13.58 1.38 -8.21
CA TYR A 48 13.32 -0.05 -8.11
C TYR A 48 12.49 -0.60 -9.27
N PHE A 49 11.92 0.29 -10.09
CA PHE A 49 11.09 -0.04 -11.24
C PHE A 49 11.72 0.41 -12.58
N ALA A 50 13.00 0.74 -12.59
CA ALA A 50 13.70 1.14 -13.81
C ALA A 50 13.64 0.06 -14.90
N ASP A 51 13.69 -1.21 -14.49
CA ASP A 51 13.65 -2.39 -15.37
C ASP A 51 12.30 -3.13 -15.28
N ALA A 52 11.20 -2.41 -15.09
CA ALA A 52 9.88 -3.02 -14.95
C ALA A 52 9.25 -3.46 -16.29
N ALA A 53 9.77 -3.00 -17.43
CA ALA A 53 9.25 -3.37 -18.73
C ALA A 53 9.28 -4.88 -18.96
N GLY A 54 8.14 -5.45 -19.38
CA GLY A 54 7.95 -6.88 -19.59
C GLY A 54 7.85 -7.73 -18.33
N LYS A 55 7.91 -7.12 -17.14
CA LYS A 55 7.75 -7.83 -15.85
C LYS A 55 6.29 -7.87 -15.42
N ARG A 56 5.90 -8.99 -14.79
CA ARG A 56 4.61 -9.15 -14.14
C ARG A 56 4.69 -8.55 -12.73
N VAL A 57 3.96 -7.46 -12.51
CA VAL A 57 3.97 -6.72 -11.26
C VAL A 57 2.63 -6.85 -10.57
N ALA A 58 2.60 -7.35 -9.33
CA ALA A 58 1.42 -7.27 -8.48
C ALA A 58 1.47 -5.97 -7.65
N ASN A 59 0.52 -5.08 -7.86
CA ASN A 59 0.30 -3.92 -6.99
C ASN A 59 -0.79 -4.28 -5.95
N LEU A 60 -0.34 -4.63 -4.77
CA LEU A 60 -1.19 -5.15 -3.68
C LEU A 60 -1.72 -3.98 -2.84
N CYS A 61 -3.01 -4.02 -2.50
CA CYS A 61 -3.76 -2.88 -1.97
C CYS A 61 -3.56 -1.64 -2.86
N GLY A 62 -3.64 -1.84 -4.18
CA GLY A 62 -3.23 -0.84 -5.18
C GLY A 62 -4.18 0.34 -5.34
N SER A 63 -5.30 0.31 -4.61
CA SER A 63 -6.25 1.41 -4.48
C SER A 63 -6.69 1.99 -5.84
N ASN A 64 -6.67 3.30 -6.03
CA ASN A 64 -7.14 3.99 -7.23
C ASN A 64 -6.22 3.87 -8.48
N GLY A 65 -5.27 2.97 -8.47
CA GLY A 65 -4.40 2.72 -9.63
C GLY A 65 -3.29 3.75 -9.90
N ARG A 66 -3.15 4.77 -9.06
CA ARG A 66 -2.13 5.83 -9.24
C ARG A 66 -0.68 5.35 -9.28
N LYS A 67 -0.43 4.09 -8.88
CA LYS A 67 0.88 3.42 -9.01
C LYS A 67 0.87 2.36 -10.11
N ALA A 68 -0.26 1.66 -10.26
CA ALA A 68 -0.43 0.64 -11.27
C ALA A 68 -0.37 1.23 -12.71
N VAL A 69 -1.08 2.32 -12.95
CA VAL A 69 -1.12 2.96 -14.28
C VAL A 69 0.27 3.45 -14.72
N PRO A 70 1.06 4.16 -13.89
CA PRO A 70 2.44 4.49 -14.25
C PRO A 70 3.30 3.27 -14.57
N LEU A 71 3.20 2.19 -13.80
CA LEU A 71 3.94 0.94 -14.05
C LEU A 71 3.56 0.31 -15.39
N ALA A 72 2.27 0.30 -15.73
CA ALA A 72 1.79 -0.18 -17.02
C ALA A 72 2.31 0.68 -18.19
N LEU A 73 2.34 2.01 -18.04
CA LEU A 73 2.93 2.93 -19.02
C LEU A 73 4.45 2.74 -19.18
N LEU A 74 5.13 2.22 -18.17
CA LEU A 74 6.55 1.84 -18.22
C LEU A 74 6.76 0.44 -18.82
N GLY A 75 5.70 -0.21 -19.31
CA GLY A 75 5.76 -1.48 -19.99
C GLY A 75 5.63 -2.73 -19.09
N ALA A 76 5.26 -2.58 -17.82
CA ALA A 76 4.97 -3.71 -16.95
C ALA A 76 3.59 -4.30 -17.24
N GLU A 77 3.44 -5.63 -17.02
CA GLU A 77 2.15 -6.31 -16.94
C GLU A 77 1.63 -6.20 -15.51
N VAL A 78 0.67 -5.31 -15.27
CA VAL A 78 0.26 -4.97 -13.89
C VAL A 78 -1.06 -5.62 -13.52
N THR A 79 -1.05 -6.38 -12.42
CA THR A 79 -2.26 -6.88 -11.75
C THR A 79 -2.42 -6.15 -10.41
N VAL A 80 -3.54 -5.48 -10.22
CA VAL A 80 -3.92 -4.84 -8.95
C VAL A 80 -4.80 -5.80 -8.15
N PHE A 81 -4.48 -5.97 -6.87
CA PHE A 81 -5.34 -6.66 -5.91
C PHE A 81 -5.79 -5.66 -4.85
N ASP A 82 -7.09 -5.46 -4.75
CA ASP A 82 -7.69 -4.54 -3.77
C ASP A 82 -9.12 -5.03 -3.44
N GLN A 83 -9.70 -4.55 -2.35
CA GLN A 83 -11.03 -4.99 -1.92
C GLN A 83 -12.17 -4.08 -2.41
N SER A 84 -11.88 -2.86 -2.90
CA SER A 84 -12.86 -1.84 -3.19
C SER A 84 -13.23 -1.76 -4.66
N GLU A 85 -14.52 -1.90 -4.97
CA GLU A 85 -15.08 -1.67 -6.31
C GLU A 85 -15.02 -0.19 -6.69
N GLU A 86 -15.16 0.72 -5.73
CA GLU A 86 -15.02 2.16 -5.94
C GLU A 86 -13.60 2.54 -6.36
N ASN A 87 -12.59 1.94 -5.71
CA ASN A 87 -11.19 2.09 -6.10
C ASN A 87 -10.94 1.54 -7.50
N LYS A 88 -11.48 0.34 -7.80
CA LYS A 88 -11.37 -0.29 -9.12
C LYS A 88 -11.95 0.60 -10.21
N LYS A 89 -13.14 1.17 -9.97
CA LYS A 89 -13.80 2.06 -10.92
C LYS A 89 -12.87 3.21 -11.30
N TYR A 90 -12.34 3.93 -10.31
CA TYR A 90 -11.41 5.03 -10.57
C TYR A 90 -10.14 4.56 -11.30
N ALA A 91 -9.56 3.42 -10.88
CA ALA A 91 -8.33 2.89 -11.46
C ALA A 91 -8.48 2.49 -12.93
N LEU A 92 -9.61 1.88 -13.31
CA LEU A 92 -9.87 1.49 -14.69
C LEU A 92 -10.16 2.69 -15.60
N GLU A 93 -10.92 3.67 -15.13
CA GLU A 93 -11.12 4.94 -15.84
C GLU A 93 -9.79 5.69 -16.02
N LEU A 94 -8.95 5.68 -14.98
CA LEU A 94 -7.59 6.28 -15.05
C LEU A 94 -6.72 5.59 -16.10
N ALA A 95 -6.73 4.26 -16.16
CA ALA A 95 -5.99 3.49 -17.15
C ALA A 95 -6.49 3.74 -18.58
N GLU A 96 -7.82 3.79 -18.77
CA GLU A 96 -8.44 4.12 -20.06
C GLU A 96 -8.01 5.50 -20.56
N HIS A 97 -8.13 6.53 -19.73
CA HIS A 97 -7.69 7.89 -20.08
C HIS A 97 -6.18 8.02 -20.29
N ALA A 98 -5.38 7.15 -19.68
CA ALA A 98 -3.95 7.08 -19.92
C ALA A 98 -3.58 6.22 -21.16
N ASN A 99 -4.57 5.69 -21.89
CA ASN A 99 -4.40 4.79 -23.02
C ASN A 99 -3.50 3.57 -22.70
N THR A 100 -3.72 2.97 -21.55
CA THR A 100 -3.05 1.75 -21.09
C THR A 100 -4.05 0.81 -20.44
N SER A 101 -3.60 -0.37 -20.00
CA SER A 101 -4.45 -1.35 -19.34
C SER A 101 -3.79 -1.93 -18.10
N ILE A 102 -4.59 -2.26 -17.11
CA ILE A 102 -4.23 -2.99 -15.91
C ILE A 102 -5.26 -4.08 -15.65
N GLU A 103 -4.85 -5.23 -15.13
CA GLU A 103 -5.78 -6.20 -14.56
C GLU A 103 -6.14 -5.75 -13.14
N TYR A 104 -7.44 -5.69 -12.79
CA TYR A 104 -7.86 -5.30 -11.44
C TYR A 104 -8.78 -6.34 -10.83
N ILE A 105 -8.32 -6.98 -9.75
CA ILE A 105 -8.99 -8.10 -9.09
C ILE A 105 -9.48 -7.65 -7.72
N ILE A 106 -10.80 -7.74 -7.52
CA ILE A 106 -11.42 -7.47 -6.22
C ILE A 106 -11.25 -8.70 -5.33
N THR A 107 -10.35 -8.60 -4.37
CA THR A 107 -10.08 -9.68 -3.41
C THR A 107 -9.34 -9.17 -2.18
N ASP A 108 -9.46 -9.90 -1.08
CA ASP A 108 -8.52 -9.81 0.04
C ASP A 108 -7.19 -10.44 -0.35
N ILE A 109 -6.07 -9.89 0.12
CA ILE A 109 -4.73 -10.49 -0.13
C ILE A 109 -4.66 -11.93 0.37
N TYR A 110 -5.29 -12.23 1.51
CA TYR A 110 -5.32 -13.60 2.04
C TYR A 110 -6.08 -14.58 1.13
N ASP A 111 -7.05 -14.09 0.35
CA ASP A 111 -7.92 -14.89 -0.51
C ASP A 111 -7.42 -14.95 -1.98
N ILE A 112 -6.27 -14.34 -2.32
CA ILE A 112 -5.68 -14.45 -3.67
C ILE A 112 -5.51 -15.93 -4.03
N ASP A 113 -5.99 -16.32 -5.21
CA ASP A 113 -5.95 -17.69 -5.69
C ASP A 113 -4.52 -18.18 -5.98
N LEU A 114 -3.96 -18.95 -5.05
CA LEU A 114 -2.63 -19.53 -5.21
C LEU A 114 -2.53 -20.57 -6.33
N LYS A 115 -3.66 -21.15 -6.82
CA LYS A 115 -3.61 -22.03 -7.98
C LYS A 115 -3.22 -21.27 -9.25
N LYS A 116 -3.66 -20.00 -9.33
CA LYS A 116 -3.34 -19.11 -10.46
C LYS A 116 -2.03 -18.35 -10.28
N TYR A 117 -1.72 -17.90 -9.06
CA TYR A 117 -0.70 -16.89 -8.83
C TYR A 117 0.51 -17.36 -8.01
N THR A 118 0.66 -18.65 -7.70
CA THR A 118 1.90 -19.16 -7.07
C THR A 118 3.08 -18.97 -8.01
N ALA A 119 4.17 -18.39 -7.52
CA ALA A 119 5.40 -18.12 -8.27
C ALA A 119 5.11 -17.45 -9.63
N TYR A 120 4.20 -16.49 -9.65
CA TYR A 120 3.72 -15.87 -10.88
C TYR A 120 4.35 -14.49 -11.13
N PHE A 121 4.53 -13.68 -10.09
CA PHE A 121 4.97 -12.30 -10.23
C PHE A 121 6.49 -12.17 -10.14
N ASP A 122 7.03 -11.30 -10.97
CA ASP A 122 8.45 -10.91 -10.94
C ASP A 122 8.69 -9.84 -9.88
N MET A 123 7.68 -9.01 -9.61
CA MET A 123 7.74 -7.98 -8.59
C MET A 123 6.42 -7.86 -7.83
N LEU A 124 6.53 -7.62 -6.51
CA LEU A 124 5.41 -7.22 -5.67
C LEU A 124 5.62 -5.79 -5.22
N TYR A 125 4.56 -5.00 -5.26
CA TYR A 125 4.59 -3.61 -4.81
C TYR A 125 3.47 -3.33 -3.82
N LEU A 126 3.85 -2.92 -2.61
CA LEU A 126 2.98 -2.46 -1.55
C LEU A 126 3.48 -1.10 -1.05
N GLU A 127 2.61 -0.10 -0.99
CA GLU A 127 2.99 1.20 -0.42
C GLU A 127 1.81 1.92 0.24
N GLY A 128 2.10 2.64 1.29
CA GLY A 128 1.22 3.69 1.78
C GLY A 128 0.35 3.36 2.99
N GLY A 129 0.90 2.72 4.01
CA GLY A 129 0.19 2.48 5.26
C GLY A 129 -0.78 1.32 5.18
N ILE A 130 -0.27 0.15 4.86
CA ILE A 130 -1.06 -1.06 4.57
C ILE A 130 -0.98 -2.08 5.71
N LEU A 131 0.21 -2.28 6.30
CA LEU A 131 0.49 -3.41 7.19
C LEU A 131 -0.40 -3.45 8.42
N HIS A 132 -0.81 -2.31 8.92
CA HIS A 132 -1.69 -2.23 10.10
C HIS A 132 -3.12 -2.73 9.84
N TYR A 133 -3.53 -2.92 8.59
CA TYR A 133 -4.80 -3.54 8.24
C TYR A 133 -4.76 -5.07 8.29
N PHE A 134 -3.61 -5.68 8.52
CA PHE A 134 -3.42 -7.12 8.60
C PHE A 134 -3.03 -7.53 10.03
N HIS A 135 -3.88 -8.30 10.72
CA HIS A 135 -3.60 -8.72 12.10
C HIS A 135 -2.51 -9.78 12.19
N ASP A 136 -2.39 -10.62 11.17
CA ASP A 136 -1.43 -11.72 11.08
C ASP A 136 -0.38 -11.38 10.01
N ILE A 137 0.69 -10.72 10.47
CA ILE A 137 1.76 -10.27 9.58
C ILE A 137 2.57 -11.43 9.00
N GLU A 138 2.72 -12.54 9.74
CA GLU A 138 3.45 -13.72 9.28
C GLU A 138 2.69 -14.40 8.15
N LYS A 139 1.37 -14.56 8.31
CA LYS A 139 0.50 -15.09 7.26
C LYS A 139 0.52 -14.20 6.02
N LEU A 140 0.53 -12.87 6.20
CA LEU A 140 0.66 -11.94 5.08
C LEU A 140 1.97 -12.18 4.33
N MET A 141 3.11 -12.16 5.02
CA MET A 141 4.41 -12.30 4.37
C MET A 141 4.58 -13.67 3.70
N SER A 142 4.08 -14.75 4.31
CA SER A 142 4.06 -16.09 3.69
C SER A 142 3.22 -16.11 2.40
N LYS A 143 2.08 -15.41 2.39
CA LYS A 143 1.25 -15.27 1.19
C LYS A 143 2.00 -14.53 0.10
N LEU A 144 2.62 -13.39 0.42
CA LEU A 144 3.40 -12.59 -0.52
C LEU A 144 4.57 -13.40 -1.10
N PHE A 145 5.30 -14.13 -0.27
CA PHE A 145 6.39 -15.02 -0.71
C PHE A 145 5.91 -16.08 -1.71
N SER A 146 4.70 -16.63 -1.48
CA SER A 146 4.12 -17.62 -2.39
C SER A 146 3.79 -17.07 -3.77
N LEU A 147 3.41 -15.78 -3.86
CA LEU A 147 3.09 -15.12 -5.12
C LEU A 147 4.32 -14.82 -5.98
N LEU A 148 5.48 -14.61 -5.33
CA LEU A 148 6.70 -14.18 -5.97
C LEU A 148 7.41 -15.37 -6.63
N ASN A 149 7.87 -15.20 -7.87
CA ASN A 149 8.71 -16.21 -8.54
C ASN A 149 10.13 -16.20 -7.94
N VAL A 150 10.91 -17.23 -8.24
CA VAL A 150 12.33 -17.27 -7.89
C VAL A 150 13.07 -16.20 -8.68
N GLY A 151 13.95 -15.46 -8.03
CA GLY A 151 14.63 -14.28 -8.59
C GLY A 151 13.77 -13.01 -8.57
N GLY A 152 12.51 -13.10 -8.12
CA GLY A 152 11.63 -11.95 -7.99
C GLY A 152 11.91 -11.12 -6.73
N SER A 153 11.36 -9.90 -6.69
CA SER A 153 11.57 -8.96 -5.58
C SER A 153 10.28 -8.31 -5.09
N ILE A 154 10.29 -7.89 -3.83
CA ILE A 154 9.23 -7.07 -3.24
C ILE A 154 9.76 -5.67 -2.93
N VAL A 155 8.97 -4.65 -3.27
CA VAL A 155 9.12 -3.27 -2.80
C VAL A 155 7.99 -3.02 -1.81
N LEU A 156 8.30 -3.06 -0.53
CA LEU A 156 7.37 -2.83 0.57
C LEU A 156 7.70 -1.52 1.26
N SER A 157 6.79 -0.56 1.22
CA SER A 157 6.95 0.72 1.93
C SER A 157 5.72 1.01 2.78
N ASP A 158 5.95 1.32 4.05
CA ASP A 158 4.87 1.58 5.00
C ASP A 158 5.26 2.67 6.00
N TYR A 159 4.32 3.06 6.85
CA TYR A 159 4.60 3.96 7.97
C TYR A 159 5.54 3.31 8.96
N HIS A 160 6.53 4.06 9.39
CA HIS A 160 7.46 3.59 10.42
C HIS A 160 6.73 3.46 11.77
N PRO A 161 6.83 2.33 12.48
CA PRO A 161 6.13 2.13 13.75
C PRO A 161 6.45 3.20 14.80
N ALA A 162 7.68 3.70 14.86
CA ALA A 162 8.04 4.80 15.75
C ALA A 162 7.30 6.11 15.40
N GLY A 163 7.03 6.36 14.12
CA GLY A 163 6.28 7.55 13.69
C GLY A 163 4.84 7.58 14.25
N ARG A 164 4.25 6.42 14.50
CA ARG A 164 2.91 6.32 15.11
C ARG A 164 2.89 6.64 16.59
N CYS A 165 4.04 6.54 17.26
CA CYS A 165 4.18 6.92 18.66
C CYS A 165 4.36 8.42 18.85
N ILE A 166 4.42 9.18 17.75
CA ILE A 166 4.68 10.60 17.76
C ILE A 166 3.46 11.35 17.23
N THR A 167 2.79 12.08 18.11
CA THR A 167 1.67 12.97 17.75
C THR A 167 2.19 14.39 17.65
N ARG A 168 1.83 15.06 16.55
CA ARG A 168 2.10 16.49 16.39
C ARG A 168 0.94 17.26 17.04
N ASN A 169 1.24 18.06 18.05
CA ASN A 169 0.27 19.05 18.53
C ASN A 169 0.12 20.16 17.49
N LEU A 170 -1.14 20.46 17.15
CA LEU A 170 -1.49 21.52 16.19
C LEU A 170 -1.55 22.92 16.86
N ASP A 171 -1.34 23.00 18.15
CA ASP A 171 -1.16 24.27 18.86
C ASP A 171 0.24 24.81 18.57
N ASN A 172 0.31 25.97 18.02
CA ASN A 172 1.35 26.93 17.59
C ASN A 172 2.84 26.68 17.93
N GLU A 173 3.19 25.62 18.61
CA GLU A 173 4.54 25.19 18.91
C GLU A 173 4.80 23.86 18.23
N ASN A 174 5.92 23.70 17.53
CA ASN A 174 6.36 22.46 16.90
C ASN A 174 6.66 21.35 17.93
N ASN A 175 5.78 21.15 18.89
CA ASN A 175 5.94 20.18 19.95
C ASN A 175 5.39 18.84 19.52
N PHE A 176 6.25 17.81 19.59
CA PHE A 176 5.88 16.42 19.40
C PHE A 176 5.61 15.79 20.75
N HIS A 177 4.45 15.13 20.87
CA HIS A 177 4.15 14.29 22.03
C HIS A 177 4.48 12.84 21.71
N PHE A 178 5.17 12.19 22.60
CA PHE A 178 5.46 10.77 22.50
C PHE A 178 4.36 9.97 23.20
N SER A 179 3.75 9.06 22.45
CA SER A 179 2.77 8.10 22.94
C SER A 179 3.47 6.77 23.19
N PRO A 180 3.48 6.22 24.42
CA PRO A 180 4.30 5.06 24.75
C PRO A 180 3.63 3.73 24.35
N PHE A 181 3.06 3.66 23.15
CA PHE A 181 2.30 2.49 22.67
C PHE A 181 2.99 1.71 21.54
N TYR A 182 4.31 1.80 21.43
CA TYR A 182 5.08 1.11 20.39
C TYR A 182 4.85 -0.42 20.38
N PHE A 183 4.68 -1.03 21.54
CA PHE A 183 4.46 -2.46 21.72
C PHE A 183 3.00 -2.82 21.99
N ASP A 184 2.05 -1.93 21.70
CA ASP A 184 0.63 -2.25 21.85
C ASP A 184 0.15 -3.12 20.69
N GLU A 185 -0.13 -4.39 20.98
CA GLU A 185 -0.59 -5.38 20.00
C GLU A 185 -2.12 -5.46 19.87
N LYS A 186 -2.85 -4.59 20.56
CA LYS A 186 -4.32 -4.62 20.55
C LYS A 186 -4.87 -4.23 19.20
N ILE A 187 -5.96 -4.90 18.82
CA ILE A 187 -6.78 -4.47 17.70
C ILE A 187 -7.58 -3.25 18.16
N GLN A 188 -7.55 -2.20 17.36
CA GLN A 188 -8.16 -0.91 17.67
C GLN A 188 -9.07 -0.47 16.53
N HIS A 189 -10.16 0.22 16.88
CA HIS A 189 -10.92 0.99 15.92
C HIS A 189 -10.19 2.30 15.62
N ALA A 190 -10.17 2.67 14.37
CA ALA A 190 -9.59 3.94 13.92
C ALA A 190 -10.43 4.53 12.79
N ASP A 191 -10.32 5.84 12.63
CA ASP A 191 -10.88 6.52 11.48
C ASP A 191 -10.17 6.08 10.20
N ILE A 192 -10.94 5.92 9.12
CA ILE A 192 -10.32 5.75 7.81
C ILE A 192 -9.60 7.04 7.40
N SER A 193 -8.40 6.89 6.84
CA SER A 193 -7.45 7.99 6.62
C SER A 193 -8.00 9.15 5.77
N TYR A 194 -8.95 8.87 4.88
CA TYR A 194 -9.50 9.86 3.98
C TYR A 194 -10.80 10.55 4.47
N LYS A 195 -11.38 10.13 5.59
CA LYS A 195 -12.53 10.76 6.25
C LYS A 195 -12.38 12.29 6.37
N ARG A 196 -11.18 12.77 6.72
CA ARG A 196 -10.83 14.18 6.87
C ARG A 196 -10.98 15.05 5.60
N PHE A 197 -11.20 14.46 4.43
CA PHE A 197 -11.44 15.16 3.16
C PHE A 197 -12.91 15.49 2.93
N PHE A 198 -13.77 15.12 3.87
CA PHE A 198 -15.20 15.35 3.85
C PHE A 198 -15.59 16.34 4.96
N ASP A 199 -16.74 16.98 4.81
CA ASP A 199 -17.24 17.96 5.79
C ASP A 199 -17.51 17.26 7.14
N GLU A 200 -17.40 18.00 8.26
CA GLU A 200 -17.51 17.43 9.61
C GLU A 200 -18.84 16.67 9.81
N GLU A 201 -19.94 17.19 9.29
CA GLU A 201 -21.26 16.54 9.35
C GLU A 201 -21.31 15.22 8.57
N GLU A 202 -20.54 15.11 7.47
CA GLU A 202 -20.47 13.90 6.66
C GLU A 202 -19.58 12.84 7.31
N GLN A 203 -18.59 13.25 8.10
CA GLN A 203 -17.61 12.36 8.72
C GLN A 203 -18.22 11.37 9.70
N GLU A 204 -19.35 11.72 10.34
CA GLU A 204 -20.05 10.85 11.29
C GLU A 204 -20.56 9.53 10.66
N PHE A 205 -20.77 9.51 9.33
CA PHE A 205 -21.28 8.35 8.61
C PHE A 205 -20.17 7.39 8.11
N PHE A 206 -18.90 7.75 8.29
CA PHE A 206 -17.80 6.91 7.82
C PHE A 206 -17.61 5.70 8.73
N PRO A 207 -17.56 4.49 8.14
CA PRO A 207 -17.25 3.28 8.91
C PRO A 207 -15.81 3.34 9.43
N ASP A 208 -15.62 2.88 10.66
CA ASP A 208 -14.30 2.69 11.24
C ASP A 208 -13.55 1.56 10.55
N VAL A 209 -12.24 1.64 10.56
CA VAL A 209 -11.33 0.54 10.23
C VAL A 209 -10.84 -0.15 11.50
N LEU A 210 -10.50 -1.42 11.38
CA LEU A 210 -9.82 -2.19 12.42
C LEU A 210 -8.34 -2.26 12.07
N ILE A 211 -7.50 -1.80 12.98
CA ILE A 211 -6.05 -1.77 12.83
C ILE A 211 -5.36 -2.54 13.96
N LYS A 212 -4.21 -3.13 13.64
CA LYS A 212 -3.25 -3.66 14.61
C LYS A 212 -1.89 -3.06 14.32
N GLN A 213 -1.22 -2.57 15.34
CA GLN A 213 0.14 -2.08 15.20
C GLN A 213 1.12 -3.26 15.19
N HIS A 214 2.15 -3.14 14.35
CA HIS A 214 3.27 -4.05 14.31
C HIS A 214 4.54 -3.28 14.62
N THR A 215 5.43 -3.88 15.39
CA THR A 215 6.77 -3.34 15.57
C THR A 215 7.61 -3.55 14.31
N LEU A 216 8.70 -2.81 14.18
CA LEU A 216 9.63 -3.05 13.07
C LEU A 216 10.21 -4.47 13.12
N SER A 217 10.43 -5.00 14.34
CA SER A 217 10.88 -6.39 14.54
C SER A 217 9.88 -7.41 13.99
N ASP A 218 8.58 -7.20 14.23
CA ASP A 218 7.54 -8.13 13.73
C ASP A 218 7.57 -8.18 12.20
N ILE A 219 7.66 -7.01 11.56
CA ILE A 219 7.68 -6.89 10.09
C ILE A 219 8.92 -7.58 9.50
N ILE A 220 10.10 -7.29 10.03
CA ILE A 220 11.38 -7.85 9.53
C ILE A 220 11.42 -9.35 9.78
N ASN A 221 11.07 -9.81 10.99
CA ASN A 221 11.09 -11.22 11.32
C ASN A 221 10.07 -12.03 10.49
N ALA A 222 8.88 -11.48 10.24
CA ALA A 222 7.88 -12.12 9.38
C ALA A 222 8.39 -12.30 7.93
N LEU A 223 9.10 -11.31 7.38
CA LEU A 223 9.74 -11.44 6.07
C LEU A 223 10.78 -12.57 6.07
N ILE A 224 11.72 -12.54 7.03
CA ILE A 224 12.79 -13.54 7.14
C ILE A 224 12.20 -14.95 7.33
N SER A 225 11.25 -15.11 8.26
CA SER A 225 10.61 -16.40 8.55
C SER A 225 9.82 -16.96 7.36
N SER A 226 9.34 -16.09 6.47
CA SER A 226 8.66 -16.49 5.24
C SER A 226 9.60 -16.91 4.12
N GLY A 227 10.92 -16.73 4.27
CA GLY A 227 11.95 -17.11 3.29
C GLY A 227 12.47 -15.95 2.42
N PHE A 228 12.06 -14.70 2.68
CA PHE A 228 12.64 -13.57 1.97
C PHE A 228 14.08 -13.30 2.40
N THR A 229 14.94 -12.98 1.43
CA THR A 229 16.25 -12.39 1.67
C THR A 229 16.13 -10.87 1.67
N LEU A 230 16.48 -10.22 2.77
CA LEU A 230 16.50 -8.76 2.85
C LEU A 230 17.70 -8.22 2.08
N ASN A 231 17.43 -7.40 1.06
CA ASN A 231 18.47 -6.77 0.24
C ASN A 231 18.74 -5.32 0.67
N LYS A 232 17.70 -4.61 1.12
CA LYS A 232 17.80 -3.22 1.54
C LYS A 232 16.71 -2.83 2.53
N PHE A 233 17.05 -1.95 3.46
CA PHE A 233 16.13 -1.28 4.37
C PHE A 233 16.48 0.21 4.42
N ASP A 234 15.53 1.07 4.04
CA ASP A 234 15.68 2.53 4.07
C ASP A 234 14.63 3.13 5.01
N GLU A 235 15.05 4.02 5.88
CA GLU A 235 14.15 4.87 6.66
C GLU A 235 14.02 6.24 5.99
N HIS A 236 12.83 6.81 6.07
CA HIS A 236 12.52 8.11 5.45
C HIS A 236 12.06 9.10 6.51
N LYS A 237 12.52 10.33 6.37
CA LYS A 237 12.11 11.46 7.22
C LYS A 237 10.62 11.75 7.11
N GLY A 238 10.10 12.48 8.08
CA GLY A 238 8.75 13.02 8.04
C GLY A 238 8.47 13.86 6.79
N TRP A 239 7.21 13.95 6.42
CA TRP A 239 6.79 14.65 5.20
C TRP A 239 7.08 16.16 5.21
N GLY A 240 7.19 16.77 6.40
CA GLY A 240 7.69 18.12 6.63
C GLY A 240 9.21 18.20 6.80
N ASN A 241 9.94 17.15 6.41
CA ASN A 241 11.39 17.00 6.56
C ASN A 241 11.86 16.94 8.03
N GLU A 242 10.97 16.50 8.93
CA GLU A 242 11.28 16.26 10.33
C GLU A 242 12.36 15.17 10.47
N ASN A 243 13.30 15.34 11.41
CA ASN A 243 14.40 14.40 11.66
C ASN A 243 13.95 13.20 12.51
N ILE A 244 12.83 12.58 12.14
CA ILE A 244 12.27 11.38 12.76
C ILE A 244 11.92 10.38 11.66
N PRO A 245 12.04 9.06 11.90
CA PRO A 245 11.61 8.06 10.92
C PRO A 245 10.08 8.06 10.82
N TRP A 246 9.56 8.37 9.64
CA TRP A 246 8.12 8.46 9.37
C TRP A 246 7.60 7.33 8.51
N GLU A 247 8.40 6.90 7.56
CA GLU A 247 8.15 5.77 6.68
C GLU A 247 9.42 4.94 6.55
N PHE A 248 9.27 3.71 6.10
CA PHE A 248 10.38 2.86 5.68
C PHE A 248 10.11 2.24 4.30
N THR A 249 11.17 1.76 3.67
CA THR A 249 11.09 0.93 2.45
C THR A 249 12.00 -0.28 2.62
N ILE A 250 11.44 -1.46 2.41
CA ILE A 250 12.15 -2.74 2.37
C ILE A 250 12.19 -3.22 0.93
N ILE A 251 13.38 -3.65 0.50
CA ILE A 251 13.58 -4.43 -0.71
C ILE A 251 14.02 -5.82 -0.26
N ALA A 252 13.27 -6.83 -0.64
CA ALA A 252 13.61 -8.21 -0.34
C ALA A 252 13.38 -9.10 -1.58
N GLY A 253 14.07 -10.21 -1.67
CA GLY A 253 14.03 -11.12 -2.80
C GLY A 253 13.60 -12.52 -2.40
N LYS A 254 13.20 -13.31 -3.39
CA LYS A 254 13.04 -14.75 -3.30
C LYS A 254 14.16 -15.40 -4.07
N GLU A 255 15.17 -15.88 -3.35
CA GLU A 255 16.33 -16.53 -3.94
C GLU A 255 16.08 -18.02 -4.20
N GLU A 256 16.87 -18.64 -5.09
CA GLU A 256 16.91 -20.09 -5.21
C GLU A 256 17.41 -20.69 -3.89
N MET A 257 16.70 -21.69 -3.39
CA MET A 257 17.21 -22.46 -2.25
C MET A 257 18.42 -23.24 -2.75
N SER A 258 19.59 -22.91 -2.21
CA SER A 258 20.86 -23.60 -2.47
C SER A 258 20.86 -25.02 -1.92
#